data_142cc1c96f571603a90141a90b143dcd
#
_entry.id   142cc1c96f571603a90141a90b143dcd
#
_cell.length_a   1.000
_cell.length_b   1.000
_cell.length_c   1.000
_cell.angle_alpha   90.00
_cell.angle_beta   90.00
_cell.angle_gamma   90.00
#
_symmetry.space_group_name_H-M   'P 1'
#
loop_
_entity.id
_entity.type
_entity.pdbx_description
1 polymer ?
#
loop_
_entity_poly.entity_id
_entity_poly.type
_entity_poly.pdbx_seq_one_letter_code
_entity_poly.pdbx_strand_id
1 'polypeptide(L)'
;MMLSFGGKMPRDEGAVFVAANATVLGDVTLGRGVNIWYGAVLRADEGALILGENSNVQDNAVLHCDPGGQVVLGKNVTVGHSAIVHGCTVGDSRIT
;
A
#
# COMPACT_ATOMS: atom_id res chain seq x y z
N MET A 1 -6.66 -9.13 -3.30
CA MET A 1 -6.99 -10.03 -2.18
C MET A 1 -6.60 -9.36 -0.87
N MET A 2 -7.55 -9.19 0.01
CA MET A 2 -7.34 -8.59 1.33
C MET A 2 -7.19 -9.70 2.36
N LEU A 3 -6.07 -9.72 3.09
CA LEU A 3 -5.75 -10.80 4.03
C LEU A 3 -5.42 -10.23 5.41
N SER A 4 -5.88 -10.89 6.46
CA SER A 4 -5.49 -10.54 7.82
C SER A 4 -4.15 -11.14 8.17
N PHE A 5 -3.44 -10.49 9.08
CA PHE A 5 -2.21 -11.02 9.64
C PHE A 5 -2.05 -10.52 11.08
N GLY A 6 -1.79 -11.43 12.00
CA GLY A 6 -1.61 -11.06 13.41
C GLY A 6 -2.82 -10.36 14.02
N GLY A 7 -4.01 -10.73 13.59
CA GLY A 7 -5.25 -10.11 14.07
C GLY A 7 -5.58 -8.76 13.43
N LYS A 8 -4.77 -8.29 12.48
CA LYS A 8 -5.01 -7.02 11.78
C LYS A 8 -5.44 -7.28 10.37
N MET A 9 -6.45 -6.54 9.94
CA MET A 9 -7.04 -6.63 8.60
C MET A 9 -6.89 -5.30 7.90
N PRO A 10 -6.64 -5.26 6.58
CA PRO A 10 -6.59 -3.99 5.86
C PRO A 10 -7.87 -3.18 6.06
N ARG A 11 -7.69 -1.87 6.22
CA ARG A 11 -8.79 -0.91 6.37
C ARG A 11 -8.96 -0.14 5.06
N ASP A 12 -10.09 -0.37 4.40
CA ASP A 12 -10.42 0.31 3.15
C ASP A 12 -11.29 1.54 3.46
N GLU A 13 -10.71 2.72 3.36
CA GLU A 13 -11.39 3.98 3.61
C GLU A 13 -11.90 4.64 2.34
N GLY A 14 -12.08 3.89 1.27
CA GLY A 14 -12.64 4.39 0.04
C GLY A 14 -11.73 4.22 -1.18
N ALA A 15 -10.95 3.15 -1.22
CA ALA A 15 -10.18 2.80 -2.42
C ALA A 15 -11.15 2.63 -3.60
N VAL A 16 -10.74 3.12 -4.77
CA VAL A 16 -11.58 3.05 -5.96
C VAL A 16 -11.30 1.80 -6.79
N PHE A 17 -10.16 1.18 -6.60
CA PHE A 17 -9.81 -0.04 -7.32
C PHE A 17 -8.74 -0.83 -6.56
N VAL A 18 -8.97 -2.11 -6.38
CA VAL A 18 -7.96 -3.05 -5.91
C VAL A 18 -8.03 -4.26 -6.82
N ALA A 19 -6.98 -4.49 -7.59
CA ALA A 19 -6.96 -5.58 -8.56
C ALA A 19 -7.15 -6.93 -7.87
N ALA A 20 -7.85 -7.85 -8.53
CA ALA A 20 -8.17 -9.16 -7.95
C ALA A 20 -6.92 -9.95 -7.56
N ASN A 21 -5.82 -9.79 -8.31
CA ASN A 21 -4.57 -10.48 -8.02
C ASN A 21 -3.56 -9.64 -7.24
N ALA A 22 -3.94 -8.46 -6.77
CA ALA A 22 -3.12 -7.73 -5.81
C ALA A 22 -3.26 -8.37 -4.43
N THR A 23 -2.19 -8.32 -3.65
CA THR A 23 -2.20 -8.84 -2.28
C THR A 23 -2.07 -7.68 -1.31
N VAL A 24 -3.03 -7.54 -0.41
CA VAL A 24 -3.02 -6.51 0.64
C VAL A 24 -3.14 -7.23 1.96
N LEU A 25 -2.07 -7.25 2.73
CA LEU A 25 -1.95 -8.11 3.92
C LEU A 25 -1.66 -7.29 5.17
N GLY A 26 -2.46 -7.48 6.21
CA GLY A 26 -2.16 -7.02 7.56
C GLY A 26 -2.56 -5.57 7.83
N ASP A 27 -1.73 -4.86 8.56
CA ASP A 27 -2.00 -3.50 9.03
C ASP A 27 -1.81 -2.45 7.91
N VAL A 28 -2.75 -2.44 6.98
CA VAL A 28 -2.75 -1.54 5.82
C VAL A 28 -3.96 -0.63 5.90
N THR A 29 -3.74 0.67 5.69
CA THR A 29 -4.83 1.63 5.54
C THR A 29 -4.82 2.17 4.12
N LEU A 30 -5.91 1.98 3.38
CA LEU A 30 -6.10 2.50 2.04
C LEU A 30 -6.98 3.73 2.11
N GLY A 31 -6.40 4.90 1.85
CA GLY A 31 -7.15 6.16 1.84
C GLY A 31 -8.12 6.26 0.67
N ARG A 32 -8.96 7.28 0.72
CA ARG A 32 -9.97 7.52 -0.31
C ARG A 32 -9.31 7.76 -1.67
N GLY A 33 -9.84 7.13 -2.71
CA GLY A 33 -9.34 7.29 -4.07
C GLY A 33 -8.09 6.49 -4.39
N VAL A 34 -7.57 5.72 -3.44
CA VAL A 34 -6.42 4.85 -3.68
C VAL A 34 -6.75 3.79 -4.71
N ASN A 35 -5.79 3.47 -5.57
CA ASN A 35 -5.94 2.36 -6.51
C ASN A 35 -4.69 1.50 -6.55
N ILE A 36 -4.92 0.19 -6.53
CA ILE A 36 -3.87 -0.83 -6.43
C ILE A 36 -4.00 -1.75 -7.64
N TRP A 37 -2.94 -1.89 -8.40
CA TRP A 37 -2.97 -2.54 -9.69
C TRP A 37 -2.50 -4.00 -9.65
N TYR A 38 -2.45 -4.64 -10.83
CA TYR A 38 -2.28 -6.08 -10.93
C TYR A 38 -0.93 -6.57 -10.41
N GLY A 39 -0.97 -7.60 -9.58
CA GLY A 39 0.24 -8.21 -9.04
C GLY A 39 0.94 -7.40 -7.96
N ALA A 40 0.44 -6.24 -7.58
CA ALA A 40 1.04 -5.45 -6.51
C ALA A 40 0.93 -6.19 -5.17
N VAL A 41 1.93 -6.01 -4.31
CA VAL A 41 1.97 -6.64 -2.99
C VAL A 41 2.19 -5.57 -1.93
N LEU A 42 1.20 -5.41 -1.08
CA LEU A 42 1.25 -4.55 0.09
C LEU A 42 1.29 -5.45 1.33
N ARG A 43 2.49 -5.63 1.87
CA ARG A 43 2.70 -6.61 2.93
C ARG A 43 3.06 -5.94 4.25
N ALA A 44 2.09 -5.84 5.14
CA ALA A 44 2.25 -5.27 6.48
C ALA A 44 2.20 -6.38 7.53
N ASP A 45 3.04 -7.39 7.37
CA ASP A 45 3.10 -8.51 8.28
C ASP A 45 3.84 -8.17 9.58
N GLU A 46 4.73 -7.19 9.56
CA GLU A 46 5.52 -6.83 10.73
C GLU A 46 5.48 -5.35 11.09
N GLY A 47 4.74 -4.55 10.32
CA GLY A 47 4.62 -3.11 10.53
C GLY A 47 3.32 -2.59 9.93
N ALA A 48 3.29 -1.32 9.57
CA ALA A 48 2.10 -0.69 9.03
C ALA A 48 2.35 -0.04 7.68
N LEU A 49 1.35 -0.07 6.80
CA LEU A 49 1.36 0.66 5.53
C LEU A 49 0.18 1.62 5.52
N ILE A 50 0.45 2.89 5.25
CA ILE A 50 -0.59 3.93 5.21
C ILE A 50 -0.51 4.62 3.86
N LEU A 51 -1.55 4.48 3.06
CA LEU A 51 -1.63 5.08 1.72
C LEU A 51 -2.58 6.27 1.75
N GLY A 52 -2.05 7.45 1.45
CA GLY A 52 -2.81 8.68 1.45
C GLY A 52 -3.75 8.79 0.25
N GLU A 53 -4.64 9.78 0.30
CA GLU A 53 -5.70 9.98 -0.71
C GLU A 53 -5.16 10.02 -2.14
N ASN A 54 -5.85 9.35 -3.04
CA ASN A 54 -5.57 9.33 -4.48
C ASN A 54 -4.19 8.79 -4.86
N SER A 55 -3.50 8.14 -3.95
CA SER A 55 -2.24 7.47 -4.27
C SER A 55 -2.50 6.17 -5.02
N ASN A 56 -1.53 5.75 -5.81
CA ASN A 56 -1.67 4.52 -6.57
C ASN A 56 -0.40 3.69 -6.52
N VAL A 57 -0.60 2.38 -6.55
CA VAL A 57 0.46 1.39 -6.57
C VAL A 57 0.31 0.61 -7.85
N GLN A 58 1.27 0.76 -8.75
CA GLN A 58 1.19 0.19 -10.09
C GLN A 58 1.54 -1.30 -10.09
N ASP A 59 1.44 -1.90 -11.28
CA ASP A 59 1.58 -3.34 -11.46
C ASP A 59 2.90 -3.87 -10.90
N ASN A 60 2.83 -4.95 -10.14
CA ASN A 60 3.97 -5.67 -9.57
C ASN A 60 4.85 -4.86 -8.60
N ALA A 61 4.39 -3.73 -8.13
CA ALA A 61 5.12 -2.98 -7.11
C ALA A 61 4.96 -3.66 -5.74
N VAL A 62 5.95 -3.44 -4.87
CA VAL A 62 5.96 -4.05 -3.54
C VAL A 62 6.18 -2.98 -2.48
N LEU A 63 5.29 -2.96 -1.48
CA LEU A 63 5.42 -2.13 -0.29
C LEU A 63 5.61 -3.05 0.91
N HIS A 64 6.67 -2.83 1.68
CA HIS A 64 7.00 -3.65 2.83
C HIS A 64 7.83 -2.85 3.83
N CYS A 65 7.87 -3.28 5.09
CA CYS A 65 8.71 -2.65 6.11
C CYS A 65 9.22 -3.68 7.11
N ASP A 66 10.24 -3.29 7.86
CA ASP A 66 10.81 -4.10 8.93
C ASP A 66 9.89 -4.11 10.16
N PRO A 67 10.10 -5.05 11.10
CA PRO A 67 9.30 -5.10 12.32
C PRO A 67 9.24 -3.76 13.04
N GLY A 68 8.03 -3.32 13.36
CA GLY A 68 7.80 -2.04 14.03
C GLY A 68 7.95 -0.81 13.13
N GLY A 69 8.32 -0.99 11.86
CA GLY A 69 8.45 0.10 10.91
C GLY A 69 7.12 0.44 10.23
N GLN A 70 7.20 1.37 9.29
CA GLN A 70 6.03 1.72 8.49
C GLN A 70 6.43 2.30 7.14
N VAL A 71 5.49 2.20 6.20
CA VAL A 71 5.54 2.95 4.94
C VAL A 71 4.37 3.92 4.97
N VAL A 72 4.64 5.19 4.73
CA VAL A 72 3.61 6.20 4.63
C VAL A 72 3.70 6.85 3.26
N LEU A 73 2.66 6.72 2.46
CA LEU A 73 2.51 7.47 1.22
C LEU A 73 1.62 8.67 1.51
N GLY A 74 2.08 9.85 1.12
CA GLY A 74 1.27 11.06 1.18
C GLY A 74 0.11 11.01 0.19
N LYS A 75 -0.44 12.17 -0.15
CA LYS A 75 -1.51 12.27 -1.14
C LYS A 75 -0.93 12.28 -2.55
N ASN A 76 -1.64 11.69 -3.50
CA ASN A 76 -1.28 11.73 -4.91
C ASN A 76 0.12 11.17 -5.21
N VAL A 77 0.51 10.13 -4.49
CA VAL A 77 1.78 9.44 -4.71
C VAL A 77 1.58 8.33 -5.73
N THR A 78 2.49 8.22 -6.68
CA THR A 78 2.53 7.11 -7.63
C THR A 78 3.73 6.22 -7.32
N VAL A 79 3.45 4.96 -6.99
CA VAL A 79 4.47 3.93 -6.91
C VAL A 79 4.49 3.21 -8.26
N GLY A 80 5.54 3.43 -9.02
CA GLY A 80 5.65 2.94 -10.39
C GLY A 80 5.70 1.42 -10.51
N HIS A 81 5.56 0.94 -11.75
CA HIS A 81 5.57 -0.49 -12.03
C HIS A 81 6.84 -1.16 -11.48
N SER A 82 6.68 -2.27 -10.79
CA SER A 82 7.78 -3.07 -10.23
C SER A 82 8.67 -2.31 -9.23
N ALA A 83 8.28 -1.13 -8.78
CA ALA A 83 9.04 -0.40 -7.76
C ALA A 83 8.92 -1.11 -6.41
N ILE A 84 9.94 -0.94 -5.59
CA ILE A 84 9.96 -1.47 -4.23
C ILE A 84 10.08 -0.29 -3.28
N VAL A 85 9.12 -0.17 -2.36
CA VAL A 85 9.13 0.85 -1.32
C VAL A 85 9.24 0.14 0.02
N HIS A 86 10.32 0.38 0.75
CA HIS A 86 10.60 -0.30 2.00
C HIS A 86 10.84 0.72 3.12
N GLY A 87 10.01 0.66 4.15
CA GLY A 87 10.23 1.36 5.41
C GLY A 87 10.52 2.86 5.29
N CYS A 88 9.74 3.59 4.49
CA CYS A 88 9.99 5.03 4.30
C CYS A 88 8.70 5.83 4.20
N THR A 89 8.83 7.14 4.26
CA THR A 89 7.75 8.08 4.01
C THR A 89 7.97 8.75 2.67
N VAL A 90 6.95 8.68 1.81
CA VAL A 90 6.97 9.36 0.51
C VAL A 90 6.04 10.56 0.61
N GLY A 91 6.59 11.75 0.39
CA GLY A 91 5.81 12.99 0.45
C GLY A 91 4.78 13.11 -0.67
N ASP A 92 3.89 14.09 -0.53
CA ASP A 92 2.78 14.29 -1.48
C ASP A 92 3.27 14.49 -2.92
N SER A 93 2.47 13.99 -3.86
CA SER A 93 2.66 14.21 -5.31
C SER A 93 4.00 13.70 -5.85
N ARG A 94 4.56 12.67 -5.24
CA ARG A 94 5.82 12.05 -5.67
C ARG A 94 5.56 10.85 -6.59
N ILE A 95 6.55 10.56 -7.41
CA ILE A 95 6.60 9.37 -8.26
C ILE A 95 7.86 8.60 -7.89
N THR A 96 7.70 7.32 -7.61
CA THR A 96 8.81 6.47 -7.19
C THR A 96 8.88 5.17 -8.00
#